data_20d3294186b0b33854b1598cc953c37a
#
_entry.id   20d3294186b0b33854b1598cc953c37a
#
_cell.length_a   1.000
_cell.length_b   1.000
_cell.length_c   1.000
_cell.angle_alpha   90.00
_cell.angle_beta   90.00
_cell.angle_gamma   90.00
#
_symmetry.space_group_name_H-M   'P 1'
#
loop_
_entity.id
_entity.type
_entity.pdbx_description
1 polymer ?
#
loop_
_entity_poly.entity_id
_entity_poly.type
_entity_poly.pdbx_seq_one_letter_code
_entity_poly.pdbx_strand_id
1 'polypeptide(L)'
;MADVNRGNRPLSPHLEIYRPQLNSITSIINRITGGGLSITFLLITIWFLSAAWSPEAFAVVDGFMSSILGSIILIASLWALWFHFCGGIRHLIWDTGRGYDLRLVDLSGWIVIAASVLLTILTLLII
;
A
#
# COMPACT_ATOMS: atom_id res chain seq x y z
N MET A 1 -12.53 12.32 36.94
CA MET A 1 -11.20 12.73 36.46
C MET A 1 -11.04 14.21 36.78
N ALA A 2 -9.97 14.59 37.46
CA ALA A 2 -9.76 16.01 37.82
C ALA A 2 -9.62 16.81 36.53
N ASP A 3 -10.42 17.86 36.41
CA ASP A 3 -10.33 18.81 35.30
C ASP A 3 -9.00 19.57 35.46
N VAL A 4 -8.01 19.11 34.70
CA VAL A 4 -6.70 19.78 34.67
C VAL A 4 -6.93 21.09 33.92
N ASN A 5 -6.86 22.21 34.62
CA ASN A 5 -6.90 23.54 34.02
C ASN A 5 -5.81 23.64 32.93
N ARG A 6 -6.19 23.44 31.71
CA ARG A 6 -5.30 23.47 30.54
C ARG A 6 -5.03 24.86 30.01
N GLY A 7 -5.63 25.87 30.64
CA GLY A 7 -5.64 27.22 30.11
C GLY A 7 -6.29 27.24 28.71
N ASN A 8 -5.93 28.23 27.89
CA ASN A 8 -6.43 28.37 26.51
C ASN A 8 -5.65 27.51 25.49
N ARG A 9 -5.13 26.36 25.89
CA ARG A 9 -4.40 25.47 24.99
C ARG A 9 -5.36 24.68 24.12
N PRO A 10 -5.08 24.53 22.82
CA PRO A 10 -5.91 23.69 21.95
C PRO A 10 -5.87 22.23 22.43
N LEU A 11 -6.99 21.55 22.29
CA LEU A 11 -7.09 20.13 22.59
C LEU A 11 -6.21 19.35 21.62
N SER A 12 -5.38 18.43 22.15
CA SER A 12 -4.60 17.52 21.33
C SER A 12 -5.57 16.64 20.49
N PRO A 13 -5.31 16.46 19.19
CA PRO A 13 -6.13 15.55 18.36
C PRO A 13 -5.93 14.12 18.87
N HIS A 14 -6.96 13.58 19.53
CA HIS A 14 -7.03 12.16 19.89
C HIS A 14 -7.61 11.37 18.71
N LEU A 15 -7.39 10.05 18.66
CA LEU A 15 -7.95 9.16 17.64
C LEU A 15 -9.48 9.28 17.54
N GLU A 16 -10.16 9.57 18.64
CA GLU A 16 -11.62 9.73 18.71
C GLU A 16 -12.13 11.00 18.04
N ILE A 17 -11.32 12.06 17.98
CA ILE A 17 -11.71 13.36 17.42
C ILE A 17 -10.99 13.72 16.12
N TYR A 18 -9.93 12.98 15.77
CA TYR A 18 -9.21 13.19 14.52
C TYR A 18 -10.06 12.69 13.33
N ARG A 19 -10.31 13.57 12.38
CA ARG A 19 -10.96 13.21 11.11
C ARG A 19 -9.87 12.92 10.06
N PRO A 20 -9.69 11.65 9.65
CA PRO A 20 -8.68 11.31 8.65
C PRO A 20 -8.91 12.07 7.35
N GLN A 21 -7.89 12.78 6.91
CA GLN A 21 -7.88 13.44 5.60
C GLN A 21 -7.38 12.47 4.54
N LEU A 22 -7.76 12.68 3.29
CA LEU A 22 -7.34 11.84 2.17
C LEU A 22 -5.82 11.68 2.10
N ASN A 23 -5.10 12.76 2.31
CA ASN A 23 -3.63 12.75 2.32
C ASN A 23 -3.05 11.86 3.44
N SER A 24 -3.63 11.89 4.64
CA SER A 24 -3.22 11.02 5.75
C SER A 24 -3.49 9.55 5.42
N ILE A 25 -4.66 9.25 4.86
CA ILE A 25 -5.07 7.89 4.47
C ILE A 25 -4.12 7.34 3.40
N THR A 26 -3.91 8.08 2.32
CA THR A 26 -3.03 7.64 1.22
C THR A 26 -1.58 7.46 1.70
N SER A 27 -1.09 8.31 2.61
CA SER A 27 0.24 8.18 3.19
C SER A 27 0.38 6.92 4.05
N ILE A 28 -0.63 6.61 4.88
CA ILE A 28 -0.62 5.40 5.71
C ILE A 28 -0.68 4.14 4.81
N ILE A 29 -1.58 4.12 3.82
CA ILE A 29 -1.69 2.98 2.89
C ILE A 29 -0.39 2.79 2.11
N ASN A 30 0.27 3.87 1.68
CA ASN A 30 1.55 3.78 0.99
C ASN A 30 2.65 3.09 1.84
N ARG A 31 2.67 3.35 3.15
CA ARG A 31 3.60 2.69 4.08
C ARG A 31 3.22 1.22 4.31
N ILE A 32 1.93 0.92 4.49
CA ILE A 32 1.42 -0.45 4.67
C ILE A 32 1.71 -1.28 3.42
N THR A 33 1.46 -0.73 2.23
CA THR A 33 1.74 -1.43 0.98
C THR A 33 3.24 -1.69 0.80
N GLY A 34 4.12 -0.75 1.16
CA GLY A 34 5.57 -0.97 1.14
C GLY A 34 6.01 -2.12 2.05
N GLY A 35 5.50 -2.17 3.29
CA GLY A 35 5.75 -3.28 4.21
C GLY A 35 5.19 -4.61 3.69
N GLY A 36 3.96 -4.61 3.18
CA GLY A 36 3.33 -5.80 2.58
C GLY A 36 4.11 -6.33 1.37
N LEU A 37 4.59 -5.45 0.50
CA LEU A 37 5.42 -5.83 -0.64
C LEU A 37 6.74 -6.49 -0.24
N SER A 38 7.34 -6.08 0.88
CA SER A 38 8.55 -6.75 1.40
C SER A 38 8.26 -8.21 1.76
N ILE A 39 7.10 -8.49 2.37
CA ILE A 39 6.66 -9.86 2.68
C ILE A 39 6.37 -10.63 1.38
N THR A 40 5.67 -10.01 0.43
CA THR A 40 5.41 -10.63 -0.88
C THR A 40 6.69 -10.97 -1.63
N PHE A 41 7.67 -10.08 -1.59
CA PHE A 41 8.98 -10.34 -2.20
C PHE A 41 9.65 -11.59 -1.61
N LEU A 42 9.58 -11.78 -0.29
CA LEU A 42 10.09 -12.98 0.36
C LEU A 42 9.32 -14.24 -0.08
N LEU A 43 7.98 -14.17 -0.17
CA LEU A 43 7.16 -15.29 -0.63
C LEU A 43 7.51 -15.69 -2.07
N ILE A 44 7.63 -14.73 -2.98
CA ILE A 44 8.02 -14.98 -4.38
C ILE A 44 9.44 -15.54 -4.44
N THR A 45 10.35 -15.01 -3.62
CA THR A 45 11.74 -15.53 -3.54
C THR A 45 11.74 -16.98 -3.10
N ILE A 46 10.96 -17.34 -2.07
CA ILE A 46 10.82 -18.73 -1.61
C ILE A 46 10.23 -19.61 -2.72
N TRP A 47 9.27 -19.11 -3.48
CA TRP A 47 8.68 -19.84 -4.60
C TRP A 47 9.73 -20.19 -5.66
N PHE A 48 10.52 -19.21 -6.11
CA PHE A 48 11.60 -19.45 -7.07
C PHE A 48 12.73 -20.35 -6.50
N LEU A 49 13.11 -20.15 -5.23
CA LEU A 49 14.11 -21.00 -4.58
C LEU A 49 13.63 -22.44 -4.47
N SER A 50 12.35 -22.68 -4.18
CA SER A 50 11.80 -24.03 -4.12
C SER A 50 11.88 -24.76 -5.48
N ALA A 51 11.67 -24.02 -6.58
CA ALA A 51 11.83 -24.57 -7.93
C ALA A 51 13.28 -24.96 -8.25
N ALA A 52 14.24 -24.23 -7.68
CA ALA A 52 15.66 -24.53 -7.84
C ALA A 52 16.16 -25.65 -6.89
N TRP A 53 15.41 -25.91 -5.81
CA TRP A 53 15.82 -26.85 -4.78
C TRP A 53 15.44 -28.30 -5.10
N SER A 54 14.16 -28.58 -5.25
CA SER A 54 13.66 -29.91 -5.64
C SER A 54 12.23 -29.85 -6.18
N PRO A 55 11.81 -30.82 -7.03
CA PRO A 55 10.42 -30.93 -7.51
C PRO A 55 9.41 -31.06 -6.36
N GLU A 56 9.75 -31.75 -5.28
CA GLU A 56 8.88 -31.96 -4.12
C GLU A 56 8.68 -30.66 -3.34
N ALA A 57 9.76 -29.89 -3.12
CA ALA A 57 9.68 -28.58 -2.47
C ALA A 57 8.84 -27.61 -3.31
N PHE A 58 9.05 -27.61 -4.62
CA PHE A 58 8.27 -26.78 -5.54
C PHE A 58 6.78 -27.15 -5.49
N ALA A 59 6.42 -28.42 -5.53
CA ALA A 59 5.04 -28.86 -5.51
C ALA A 59 4.27 -28.36 -4.25
N VAL A 60 4.94 -28.31 -3.09
CA VAL A 60 4.34 -27.82 -1.85
C VAL A 60 4.12 -26.31 -1.92
N VAL A 61 5.13 -25.53 -2.31
CA VAL A 61 5.04 -24.06 -2.35
C VAL A 61 4.11 -23.62 -3.47
N ASP A 62 4.20 -24.23 -4.65
CA ASP A 62 3.33 -23.94 -5.79
C ASP A 62 1.86 -24.28 -5.49
N GLY A 63 1.61 -25.40 -4.80
CA GLY A 63 0.27 -25.76 -4.35
C GLY A 63 -0.35 -24.71 -3.40
N PHE A 64 0.44 -24.08 -2.54
CA PHE A 64 -0.01 -22.95 -1.73
C PHE A 64 -0.26 -21.71 -2.58
N MET A 65 0.71 -21.31 -3.43
CA MET A 65 0.62 -20.09 -4.24
C MET A 65 -0.51 -20.14 -5.27
N SER A 66 -0.82 -21.33 -5.79
CA SER A 66 -1.92 -21.57 -6.73
C SER A 66 -3.28 -21.80 -6.05
N SER A 67 -3.31 -21.87 -4.72
CA SER A 67 -4.57 -21.97 -3.97
C SER A 67 -5.37 -20.65 -4.02
N ILE A 68 -6.65 -20.73 -3.61
CA ILE A 68 -7.51 -19.53 -3.48
C ILE A 68 -6.85 -18.48 -2.57
N LEU A 69 -6.27 -18.90 -1.45
CA LEU A 69 -5.60 -17.98 -0.52
C LEU A 69 -4.35 -17.36 -1.16
N GLY A 70 -3.52 -18.17 -1.82
CA GLY A 70 -2.34 -17.69 -2.56
C GLY A 70 -2.73 -16.70 -3.65
N SER A 71 -3.77 -16.99 -4.43
CA SER A 71 -4.29 -16.10 -5.47
C SER A 71 -4.78 -14.77 -4.90
N ILE A 72 -5.48 -14.76 -3.76
CA ILE A 72 -5.92 -13.53 -3.08
C ILE A 72 -4.70 -12.72 -2.64
N ILE A 73 -3.68 -13.36 -2.06
CA ILE A 73 -2.44 -12.69 -1.64
C ILE A 73 -1.73 -12.08 -2.85
N LEU A 74 -1.63 -12.80 -3.96
CA LEU A 74 -0.99 -12.29 -5.19
C LEU A 74 -1.74 -11.10 -5.79
N ILE A 75 -3.07 -11.16 -5.86
CA ILE A 75 -3.90 -10.06 -6.38
C ILE A 75 -3.80 -8.83 -5.47
N ALA A 76 -3.87 -9.03 -4.15
CA ALA A 76 -3.70 -7.95 -3.18
C ALA A 76 -2.30 -7.32 -3.28
N SER A 77 -1.28 -8.14 -3.50
CA SER A 77 0.11 -7.69 -3.69
C SER A 77 0.30 -6.94 -5.00
N LEU A 78 -0.37 -7.35 -6.06
CA LEU A 78 -0.37 -6.64 -7.34
C LEU A 78 -0.98 -5.24 -7.19
N TRP A 79 -2.12 -5.14 -6.49
CA TRP A 79 -2.70 -3.83 -6.19
C TRP A 79 -1.77 -2.99 -5.30
N ALA A 80 -1.17 -3.59 -4.26
CA ALA A 80 -0.21 -2.92 -3.39
C ALA A 80 0.99 -2.40 -4.17
N LEU A 81 1.48 -3.14 -5.17
CA LEU A 81 2.56 -2.74 -6.06
C LEU A 81 2.19 -1.47 -6.84
N TRP A 82 1.03 -1.47 -7.49
CA TRP A 82 0.59 -0.32 -8.26
C TRP A 82 0.29 0.89 -7.39
N PHE A 83 -0.31 0.68 -6.21
CA PHE A 83 -0.56 1.77 -5.26
C PHE A 83 0.74 2.39 -4.76
N HIS A 84 1.69 1.55 -4.35
CA HIS A 84 2.99 2.00 -3.85
C HIS A 84 3.80 2.71 -4.93
N PHE A 85 3.76 2.21 -6.17
CA PHE A 85 4.40 2.83 -7.32
C PHE A 85 3.82 4.22 -7.63
N CYS A 86 2.50 4.35 -7.75
CA CYS A 86 1.84 5.62 -7.99
C CYS A 86 2.07 6.62 -6.84
N GLY A 87 2.00 6.13 -5.60
CA GLY A 87 2.32 6.93 -4.41
C GLY A 87 3.78 7.37 -4.38
N GLY A 88 4.69 6.50 -4.78
CA GLY A 88 6.12 6.81 -4.92
C GLY A 88 6.38 7.92 -5.93
N ILE A 89 5.76 7.87 -7.11
CA ILE A 89 5.84 8.97 -8.11
C ILE A 89 5.33 10.28 -7.51
N ARG A 90 4.22 10.26 -6.77
CA ARG A 90 3.69 11.43 -6.08
C ARG A 90 4.72 12.01 -5.10
N HIS A 91 5.38 11.19 -4.31
CA HIS A 91 6.42 11.63 -3.39
C HIS A 91 7.63 12.22 -4.12
N LEU A 92 8.08 11.61 -5.22
CA LEU A 92 9.15 12.16 -6.04
C LEU A 92 8.81 13.54 -6.63
N ILE A 93 7.54 13.76 -7.02
CA ILE A 93 7.09 15.09 -7.46
C ILE A 93 7.21 16.10 -6.33
N TRP A 94 6.81 15.74 -5.11
CA TRP A 94 6.94 16.60 -3.94
C TRP A 94 8.40 16.91 -3.59
N ASP A 95 9.30 15.95 -3.74
CA ASP A 95 10.73 16.14 -3.52
C ASP A 95 11.34 17.20 -4.44
N THR A 96 10.71 17.47 -5.60
CA THR A 96 11.09 18.60 -6.46
C THR A 96 10.58 19.96 -5.96
N GLY A 97 9.91 20.03 -4.83
CA GLY A 97 9.30 21.25 -4.28
C GLY A 97 7.99 21.66 -4.97
N ARG A 98 7.34 20.76 -5.72
CA ARG A 98 6.12 21.03 -6.49
C ARG A 98 4.93 20.24 -5.96
N GLY A 99 3.70 20.72 -6.23
CA GLY A 99 2.48 19.98 -5.94
C GLY A 99 1.99 20.07 -4.50
N TYR A 100 2.42 21.07 -3.72
CA TYR A 100 1.99 21.28 -2.33
C TYR A 100 0.73 22.13 -2.17
N ASP A 101 0.16 22.63 -3.26
CA ASP A 101 -1.15 23.26 -3.20
C ASP A 101 -2.20 22.25 -2.71
N LEU A 102 -3.06 22.65 -1.77
CA LEU A 102 -4.03 21.75 -1.13
C LEU A 102 -4.93 21.03 -2.15
N ARG A 103 -5.33 21.73 -3.23
CA ARG A 103 -6.15 21.13 -4.29
C ARG A 103 -5.37 20.07 -5.07
N LEU A 104 -4.09 20.33 -5.34
CA LEU A 104 -3.21 19.38 -6.03
C LEU A 104 -2.88 18.18 -5.14
N VAL A 105 -2.72 18.39 -3.84
CA VAL A 105 -2.53 17.32 -2.85
C VAL A 105 -3.72 16.38 -2.84
N ASP A 106 -4.94 16.89 -2.77
CA ASP A 106 -6.16 16.07 -2.77
C ASP A 106 -6.38 15.40 -4.13
N LEU A 107 -6.24 16.13 -5.23
CA LEU A 107 -6.38 15.59 -6.58
C LEU A 107 -5.38 14.45 -6.84
N SER A 108 -4.10 14.65 -6.50
CA SER A 108 -3.07 13.63 -6.66
C SER A 108 -3.34 12.39 -5.78
N GLY A 109 -3.95 12.56 -4.61
CA GLY A 109 -4.42 11.46 -3.77
C GLY A 109 -5.47 10.59 -4.47
N TRP A 110 -6.49 11.21 -5.08
CA TRP A 110 -7.50 10.51 -5.87
C TRP A 110 -6.92 9.85 -7.11
N ILE A 111 -5.97 10.50 -7.79
CA ILE A 111 -5.28 9.93 -8.96
C ILE A 111 -4.52 8.65 -8.56
N VAL A 112 -3.80 8.65 -7.44
CA VAL A 112 -3.08 7.45 -6.95
C VAL A 112 -4.06 6.29 -6.74
N ILE A 113 -5.21 6.53 -6.09
CA ILE A 113 -6.22 5.50 -5.84
C ILE A 113 -6.79 4.96 -7.16
N ALA A 114 -7.27 5.85 -8.03
CA ALA A 114 -7.90 5.45 -9.29
C ALA A 114 -6.90 4.75 -10.24
N ALA A 115 -5.69 5.29 -10.37
CA ALA A 115 -4.66 4.71 -11.22
C ALA A 115 -4.22 3.33 -10.72
N SER A 116 -4.05 3.14 -9.41
CA SER A 116 -3.65 1.84 -8.86
C SER A 116 -4.68 0.75 -9.13
N VAL A 117 -5.97 1.05 -8.99
CA VAL A 117 -7.06 0.12 -9.30
C VAL A 117 -7.09 -0.19 -10.80
N LEU A 118 -7.04 0.85 -11.65
CA LEU A 118 -7.05 0.68 -13.10
C LEU A 118 -5.87 -0.17 -13.59
N LEU A 119 -4.66 0.13 -13.13
CA LEU A 119 -3.45 -0.62 -13.50
C LEU A 119 -3.50 -2.07 -13.02
N THR A 120 -4.07 -2.33 -11.85
CA THR A 120 -4.30 -3.69 -11.35
C THR A 120 -5.24 -4.45 -12.29
N ILE A 121 -6.39 -3.86 -12.64
CA ILE A 121 -7.35 -4.48 -13.54
C ILE A 121 -6.72 -4.73 -14.92
N LEU A 122 -6.04 -3.73 -15.48
CA LEU A 122 -5.37 -3.88 -16.78
C LEU A 122 -4.33 -4.99 -16.75
N THR A 123 -3.54 -5.09 -15.68
CA THR A 123 -2.56 -6.19 -15.54
C THR A 123 -3.25 -7.55 -15.53
N LEU A 124 -4.33 -7.69 -14.76
CA LEU A 124 -5.10 -8.95 -14.69
C LEU A 124 -5.80 -9.33 -15.99
N LEU A 125 -6.12 -8.36 -16.85
CA LEU A 125 -6.72 -8.63 -18.17
C LEU A 125 -5.70 -9.05 -19.24
N ILE A 126 -4.41 -8.75 -19.02
CA ILE A 126 -3.33 -9.06 -19.97
C ILE A 126 -2.69 -10.43 -19.67
N ILE A 127 -2.72 -10.86 -18.41
CA ILE A 127 -2.18 -12.16 -17.97
C ILE A 127 -3.23 -13.25 -18.16
#